data_c8f5b0424c5f10a6d59c6a6fdce19dc8
#
_entry.id   c8f5b0424c5f10a6d59c6a6fdce19dc8
#
_cell.length_a   1.000
_cell.length_b   1.000
_cell.length_c   1.000
_cell.angle_alpha   90.00
_cell.angle_beta   90.00
_cell.angle_gamma   90.00
#
_symmetry.space_group_name_H-M   'P 1'
#
loop_
_entity.id
_entity.type
_entity.pdbx_description
1 polymer ?
#
loop_
_entity_poly.entity_id
_entity_poly.type
_entity_poly.pdbx_seq_one_letter_code
_entity_poly.pdbx_strand_id
1 'polypeptide(L)'
;MNLEQQKKQARELLRAVRSGNTDALARLRSRHRRWAQTGDTAVRQEMALHDAQFVIAREQGFASWTKLRAYAEGSTQGRHTRVFVADVKWIADRVQGLVRTRQSAGPAALEQIREWHPRFSGCSDEEILQAPFSEEDARLVYAREHGFDSWDDLAERINRLASDPRAAAGEPFLAAFQALQARDVAAVKALLERNPQLTKERGTNGNTLLNLAVSLTAKADRSVGMAMIQPLLDAGADVNDVNDRGWTPLHQAAYSNQRDAAELLIRSGADLDADAHGAGGTPLIVALFWGHRETADLLGDYSFAPGNLRVAAGLGNRELLEQCFSAEQKLTAEACAARGFYRPHSGFPDWQPSADPQQVLDEALVWASKSGRTEVLARLVRAGALLDADPYRGTALIWAASRNRLETAEWLIDHGATVNQKASFGGPTHGQGVTALHIAAQSGHLSMVLLLIRRGADVTITDDLYHADPEGHAGFFGQIAVRDYLHSLAK
;
A
#
# COMPACT_ATOMS: atom_id res chain seq x y z
N MET A 1 18.34 10.94 -20.48
CA MET A 1 17.13 10.58 -21.25
C MET A 1 16.20 11.79 -21.29
N ASN A 2 15.54 12.09 -22.40
CA ASN A 2 14.63 13.24 -22.48
C ASN A 2 13.17 12.77 -22.21
N LEU A 3 12.62 13.13 -21.06
CA LEU A 3 11.29 12.72 -20.64
C LEU A 3 10.18 13.22 -21.59
N GLU A 4 10.29 14.44 -22.11
CA GLU A 4 9.30 14.98 -23.05
C GLU A 4 9.26 14.19 -24.37
N GLN A 5 10.41 13.70 -24.81
CA GLN A 5 10.47 12.79 -25.96
C GLN A 5 9.75 11.47 -25.66
N GLN A 6 9.92 10.90 -24.48
CA GLN A 6 9.26 9.65 -24.09
C GLN A 6 7.72 9.85 -23.94
N LYS A 7 7.29 10.97 -23.37
CA LYS A 7 5.87 11.35 -23.33
C LYS A 7 5.27 11.49 -24.72
N LYS A 8 6.02 12.09 -25.64
CA LYS A 8 5.58 12.22 -27.05
C LYS A 8 5.42 10.85 -27.70
N GLN A 9 6.41 9.95 -27.54
CA GLN A 9 6.35 8.58 -28.06
C GLN A 9 5.17 7.78 -27.51
N ALA A 10 4.86 7.90 -26.22
CA ALA A 10 3.69 7.25 -25.63
C ALA A 10 2.38 7.75 -26.25
N ARG A 11 2.23 9.06 -26.46
CA ARG A 11 1.05 9.62 -27.14
C ARG A 11 0.95 9.19 -28.59
N GLU A 12 2.06 9.09 -29.29
CA GLU A 12 2.13 8.63 -30.69
C GLU A 12 1.74 7.13 -30.79
N LEU A 13 2.26 6.30 -29.89
CA LEU A 13 1.89 4.88 -29.80
C LEU A 13 0.38 4.71 -29.56
N LEU A 14 -0.19 5.45 -28.60
CA LEU A 14 -1.63 5.42 -28.33
C LEU A 14 -2.47 5.81 -29.56
N ARG A 15 -2.07 6.85 -30.29
CA ARG A 15 -2.77 7.27 -31.52
C ARG A 15 -2.67 6.21 -32.60
N ALA A 16 -1.48 5.63 -32.79
CA ALA A 16 -1.25 4.59 -33.78
C ALA A 16 -2.07 3.32 -33.49
N VAL A 17 -2.14 2.89 -32.23
CA VAL A 17 -2.99 1.76 -31.84
C VAL A 17 -4.46 2.07 -32.09
N ARG A 18 -4.94 3.24 -31.70
CA ARG A 18 -6.34 3.65 -31.92
C ARG A 18 -6.71 3.77 -33.40
N SER A 19 -5.77 4.13 -34.27
CA SER A 19 -5.98 4.14 -35.73
C SER A 19 -5.90 2.74 -36.35
N GLY A 20 -5.55 1.71 -35.61
CA GLY A 20 -5.47 0.32 -36.08
C GLY A 20 -4.17 -0.01 -36.80
N ASN A 21 -3.08 0.73 -36.52
CA ASN A 21 -1.77 0.42 -37.08
C ASN A 21 -1.27 -0.93 -36.56
N THR A 22 -0.99 -1.85 -37.47
CA THR A 22 -0.62 -3.24 -37.17
C THR A 22 0.68 -3.37 -36.39
N ASP A 23 1.69 -2.51 -36.70
CA ASP A 23 2.98 -2.53 -36.02
C ASP A 23 2.85 -2.01 -34.59
N ALA A 24 2.02 -0.99 -34.38
CA ALA A 24 1.74 -0.47 -33.05
C ALA A 24 0.97 -1.49 -32.20
N LEU A 25 0.01 -2.22 -32.76
CA LEU A 25 -0.69 -3.31 -32.10
C LEU A 25 0.25 -4.47 -31.75
N ALA A 26 1.13 -4.87 -32.65
CA ALA A 26 2.12 -5.91 -32.41
C ALA A 26 3.11 -5.49 -31.29
N ARG A 27 3.56 -4.24 -31.31
CA ARG A 27 4.45 -3.64 -30.32
C ARG A 27 3.79 -3.63 -28.91
N LEU A 28 2.51 -3.23 -28.83
CA LEU A 28 1.74 -3.27 -27.60
C LEU A 28 1.64 -4.71 -27.06
N ARG A 29 1.25 -5.66 -27.88
CA ARG A 29 1.07 -7.07 -27.48
C ARG A 29 2.35 -7.75 -27.03
N SER A 30 3.48 -7.40 -27.62
CA SER A 30 4.78 -7.99 -27.26
C SER A 30 5.29 -7.52 -25.88
N ARG A 31 4.79 -6.40 -25.38
CA ARG A 31 5.30 -5.76 -24.15
C ARG A 31 4.27 -5.63 -23.05
N HIS A 32 2.98 -5.72 -23.40
CA HIS A 32 1.88 -5.52 -22.44
C HIS A 32 0.95 -6.73 -22.41
N ARG A 33 1.05 -7.56 -21.37
CA ARG A 33 0.35 -8.86 -21.28
C ARG A 33 -1.16 -8.74 -21.31
N ARG A 34 -1.77 -7.73 -20.69
CA ARG A 34 -3.23 -7.49 -20.75
C ARG A 34 -3.74 -7.51 -22.19
N TRP A 35 -2.97 -6.94 -23.10
CA TRP A 35 -3.38 -6.80 -24.50
C TRP A 35 -2.90 -7.93 -25.41
N ALA A 36 -2.12 -8.90 -24.88
CA ALA A 36 -1.49 -9.94 -25.68
C ALA A 36 -2.48 -10.81 -26.47
N GLN A 37 -3.65 -11.09 -25.87
CA GLN A 37 -4.70 -11.94 -26.47
C GLN A 37 -5.99 -11.18 -26.76
N THR A 38 -6.04 -9.87 -26.51
CA THR A 38 -7.23 -9.05 -26.71
C THR A 38 -7.44 -8.72 -28.19
N GLY A 39 -8.69 -8.79 -28.66
CA GLY A 39 -9.05 -8.47 -30.04
C GLY A 39 -8.82 -7.00 -30.39
N ASP A 40 -8.43 -6.70 -31.64
CA ASP A 40 -8.04 -5.35 -32.09
C ASP A 40 -9.09 -4.29 -31.79
N THR A 41 -10.38 -4.60 -31.91
CA THR A 41 -11.46 -3.65 -31.67
C THR A 41 -11.49 -3.20 -30.20
N ALA A 42 -11.40 -4.12 -29.27
CA ALA A 42 -11.37 -3.83 -27.84
C ALA A 42 -10.09 -3.05 -27.46
N VAL A 43 -8.92 -3.49 -27.97
CA VAL A 43 -7.66 -2.77 -27.76
C VAL A 43 -7.77 -1.30 -28.20
N ARG A 44 -8.33 -1.05 -29.37
CA ARG A 44 -8.44 0.31 -29.94
C ARG A 44 -9.39 1.20 -29.15
N GLN A 45 -10.41 0.64 -28.53
CA GLN A 45 -11.41 1.37 -27.76
C GLN A 45 -10.97 1.62 -26.32
N GLU A 46 -10.34 0.63 -25.69
CA GLU A 46 -10.09 0.63 -24.24
C GLU A 46 -8.67 1.03 -23.84
N MET A 47 -7.69 0.93 -24.78
CA MET A 47 -6.30 1.30 -24.48
C MET A 47 -6.18 2.75 -24.01
N ALA A 48 -5.54 2.95 -22.88
CA ALA A 48 -5.30 4.26 -22.30
C ALA A 48 -3.83 4.72 -22.43
N LEU A 49 -3.56 5.95 -22.02
CA LEU A 49 -2.21 6.51 -22.12
C LEU A 49 -1.20 5.77 -21.27
N HIS A 50 -1.60 5.29 -20.10
CA HIS A 50 -0.71 4.54 -19.21
C HIS A 50 -0.24 3.21 -19.82
N ASP A 51 -1.08 2.51 -20.62
CA ASP A 51 -0.67 1.31 -21.34
C ASP A 51 0.45 1.63 -22.36
N ALA A 52 0.33 2.75 -23.05
CA ALA A 52 1.36 3.21 -23.97
C ALA A 52 2.65 3.62 -23.22
N GLN A 53 2.50 4.30 -22.10
CA GLN A 53 3.62 4.68 -21.23
C GLN A 53 4.35 3.45 -20.69
N PHE A 54 3.60 2.42 -20.28
CA PHE A 54 4.18 1.15 -19.85
C PHE A 54 5.01 0.49 -20.96
N VAL A 55 4.48 0.41 -22.18
CA VAL A 55 5.21 -0.14 -23.33
C VAL A 55 6.51 0.63 -23.58
N ILE A 56 6.46 1.96 -23.60
CA ILE A 56 7.64 2.80 -23.79
C ILE A 56 8.67 2.56 -22.68
N ALA A 57 8.23 2.48 -21.43
CA ALA A 57 9.12 2.20 -20.31
C ALA A 57 9.82 0.84 -20.45
N ARG A 58 9.07 -0.20 -20.81
CA ARG A 58 9.62 -1.56 -21.03
C ARG A 58 10.61 -1.61 -22.20
N GLU A 59 10.39 -0.85 -23.24
CA GLU A 59 11.33 -0.74 -24.39
C GLU A 59 12.63 -0.04 -24.02
N GLN A 60 12.56 0.88 -23.07
CA GLN A 60 13.74 1.56 -22.54
C GLN A 60 14.44 0.77 -21.40
N GLY A 61 13.95 -0.45 -21.08
CA GLY A 61 14.54 -1.33 -20.07
C GLY A 61 14.08 -1.06 -18.64
N PHE A 62 13.06 -0.20 -18.44
CA PHE A 62 12.51 0.10 -17.12
C PHE A 62 11.31 -0.79 -16.81
N ALA A 63 11.16 -1.16 -15.54
CA ALA A 63 10.04 -1.98 -15.09
C ALA A 63 8.69 -1.24 -15.18
N SER A 64 8.68 0.09 -15.01
CA SER A 64 7.48 0.92 -15.08
C SER A 64 7.80 2.33 -15.62
N TRP A 65 6.73 3.06 -16.00
CA TRP A 65 6.83 4.47 -16.40
C TRP A 65 7.37 5.36 -15.28
N THR A 66 6.98 5.09 -14.04
CA THR A 66 7.47 5.83 -12.87
C THR A 66 8.99 5.72 -12.73
N LYS A 67 9.56 4.51 -12.93
CA LYS A 67 11.02 4.30 -12.90
C LYS A 67 11.74 5.01 -14.06
N LEU A 68 11.18 4.96 -15.27
CA LEU A 68 11.69 5.70 -16.41
C LEU A 68 11.67 7.21 -16.15
N ARG A 69 10.56 7.72 -15.61
CA ARG A 69 10.39 9.14 -15.29
C ARG A 69 11.39 9.59 -14.23
N ALA A 70 11.52 8.87 -13.13
CA ALA A 70 12.50 9.18 -12.08
C ALA A 70 13.93 9.23 -12.62
N TYR A 71 14.30 8.30 -13.50
CA TYR A 71 15.59 8.30 -14.17
C TYR A 71 15.78 9.50 -15.11
N ALA A 72 14.75 9.85 -15.89
CA ALA A 72 14.80 10.93 -16.88
C ALA A 72 14.82 12.33 -16.25
N GLU A 73 14.15 12.50 -15.11
CA GLU A 73 14.09 13.77 -14.37
C GLU A 73 15.38 14.04 -13.59
N GLY A 74 16.29 13.05 -13.51
CA GLY A 74 17.51 13.15 -12.70
C GLY A 74 17.19 13.44 -11.25
N SER A 75 17.68 12.65 -10.31
CA SER A 75 17.39 12.72 -8.89
C SER A 75 16.87 14.06 -8.35
N THR A 76 15.93 14.00 -7.51
CA THR A 76 15.18 14.95 -6.68
C THR A 76 15.96 16.14 -6.07
N GLN A 77 17.06 16.61 -6.65
CA GLN A 77 17.78 17.78 -6.15
C GLN A 77 16.89 19.03 -6.17
N GLY A 78 16.52 19.51 -4.97
CA GLY A 78 15.88 20.79 -4.74
C GLY A 78 14.38 20.75 -4.39
N ARG A 79 13.78 19.62 -4.09
CA ARG A 79 12.37 19.53 -3.66
C ARG A 79 12.28 19.57 -2.12
N HIS A 80 12.22 20.77 -1.57
CA HIS A 80 11.93 20.93 -0.15
C HIS A 80 10.47 20.58 0.16
N THR A 81 10.26 19.78 1.22
CA THR A 81 8.94 19.44 1.71
C THR A 81 8.31 20.60 2.49
N ARG A 82 7.03 20.87 2.25
CA ARG A 82 6.29 21.84 3.07
C ARG A 82 5.85 21.23 4.39
N VAL A 83 5.95 21.98 5.48
CA VAL A 83 5.48 21.54 6.78
C VAL A 83 3.97 21.77 6.87
N PHE A 84 3.19 20.70 6.98
CA PHE A 84 1.75 20.78 7.24
C PHE A 84 1.32 20.10 8.55
N VAL A 85 2.24 19.40 9.24
CA VAL A 85 2.00 18.82 10.55
C VAL A 85 2.49 19.79 11.62
N ALA A 86 1.58 20.26 12.46
CA ALA A 86 1.89 21.17 13.57
C ALA A 86 2.19 20.39 14.86
N ASP A 87 3.04 19.36 14.81
CA ASP A 87 3.42 18.50 15.92
C ASP A 87 4.89 18.11 15.84
N VAL A 88 5.70 18.75 16.69
CA VAL A 88 7.14 18.46 16.82
C VAL A 88 7.39 17.03 17.29
N LYS A 89 6.55 16.49 18.18
CA LYS A 89 6.69 15.14 18.71
C LYS A 89 6.54 14.11 17.59
N TRP A 90 5.57 14.30 16.70
CA TRP A 90 5.36 13.40 15.56
C TRP A 90 6.60 13.32 14.64
N ILE A 91 7.28 14.46 14.40
CA ILE A 91 8.53 14.45 13.61
C ILE A 91 9.67 13.84 14.41
N ALA A 92 9.76 14.10 15.73
CA ALA A 92 10.76 13.50 16.59
C ALA A 92 10.67 11.96 16.63
N ASP A 93 9.45 11.40 16.65
CA ASP A 93 9.25 9.96 16.56
C ASP A 93 9.79 9.37 15.24
N ARG A 94 9.71 10.14 14.14
CA ARG A 94 10.26 9.75 12.85
C ARG A 94 11.78 9.82 12.80
N VAL A 95 12.39 10.77 13.49
CA VAL A 95 13.84 10.84 13.68
C VAL A 95 14.35 9.55 14.30
N GLN A 96 13.70 9.07 15.36
CA GLN A 96 14.00 7.78 15.98
C GLN A 96 13.78 6.60 15.01
N GLY A 97 12.73 6.70 14.21
CA GLY A 97 12.44 5.73 13.14
C GLY A 97 13.57 5.65 12.11
N LEU A 98 14.11 6.78 11.67
CA LEU A 98 15.20 6.83 10.69
C LEU A 98 16.47 6.16 11.23
N VAL A 99 16.84 6.44 12.48
CA VAL A 99 18.00 5.81 13.13
C VAL A 99 17.87 4.29 13.15
N ARG A 100 16.70 3.79 13.56
CA ARG A 100 16.42 2.33 13.59
C ARG A 100 16.41 1.70 12.20
N THR A 101 15.74 2.34 11.24
CA THR A 101 15.63 1.79 9.86
C THR A 101 16.97 1.79 9.14
N ARG A 102 17.85 2.77 9.41
CA ARG A 102 19.23 2.75 8.92
C ARG A 102 19.98 1.54 9.48
N GLN A 103 19.86 1.25 10.77
CA GLN A 103 20.55 0.08 11.39
C GLN A 103 20.13 -1.24 10.76
N SER A 104 18.91 -1.34 10.27
CA SER A 104 18.41 -2.52 9.53
C SER A 104 18.64 -2.44 8.02
N ALA A 105 19.51 -1.56 7.54
CA ALA A 105 19.86 -1.37 6.13
C ALA A 105 18.64 -1.10 5.21
N GLY A 106 17.62 -0.39 5.72
CA GLY A 106 16.43 -0.05 4.95
C GLY A 106 16.76 0.85 3.75
N PRO A 107 16.53 0.43 2.49
CA PRO A 107 16.96 1.16 1.29
C PRO A 107 16.44 2.60 1.24
N ALA A 108 15.17 2.82 1.59
CA ALA A 108 14.58 4.16 1.61
C ALA A 108 15.23 5.09 2.65
N ALA A 109 15.64 4.54 3.80
CA ALA A 109 16.35 5.32 4.82
C ALA A 109 17.76 5.70 4.36
N LEU A 110 18.47 4.79 3.69
CA LEU A 110 19.80 5.06 3.16
C LEU A 110 19.74 6.11 2.03
N GLU A 111 18.73 6.04 1.18
CA GLU A 111 18.49 7.04 0.13
C GLU A 111 18.16 8.41 0.72
N GLN A 112 17.26 8.50 1.71
CA GLN A 112 16.92 9.73 2.42
C GLN A 112 18.15 10.37 3.09
N ILE A 113 18.98 9.55 3.76
CA ILE A 113 20.23 10.01 4.38
C ILE A 113 21.20 10.56 3.31
N ARG A 114 21.38 9.85 2.20
CA ARG A 114 22.26 10.25 1.10
C ARG A 114 21.81 11.56 0.45
N GLU A 115 20.51 11.74 0.32
CA GLU A 115 19.94 12.92 -0.32
C GLU A 115 20.05 14.18 0.56
N TRP A 116 19.74 14.06 1.86
CA TRP A 116 19.57 15.22 2.71
C TRP A 116 20.69 15.47 3.71
N HIS A 117 21.57 14.49 3.97
CA HIS A 117 22.68 14.69 4.90
C HIS A 117 23.97 15.04 4.17
N PRO A 118 24.57 16.24 4.40
CA PRO A 118 25.74 16.72 3.62
C PRO A 118 26.94 15.76 3.65
N ARG A 119 27.17 15.12 4.81
CA ARG A 119 28.28 14.17 5.01
C ARG A 119 28.14 12.90 4.17
N PHE A 120 26.92 12.53 3.80
CA PHE A 120 26.62 11.28 3.12
C PHE A 120 26.28 11.46 1.63
N SER A 121 26.36 12.67 1.13
CA SER A 121 26.11 12.94 -0.29
C SER A 121 27.13 12.17 -1.16
N GLY A 122 26.61 11.30 -2.03
CA GLY A 122 27.44 10.47 -2.90
C GLY A 122 28.02 9.20 -2.27
N CYS A 123 27.79 8.94 -0.98
CA CYS A 123 28.25 7.72 -0.32
C CYS A 123 27.44 6.49 -0.77
N SER A 124 28.11 5.34 -0.80
CA SER A 124 27.48 4.03 -0.99
C SER A 124 26.66 3.63 0.26
N ASP A 125 25.81 2.63 0.12
CA ASP A 125 25.04 2.07 1.24
C ASP A 125 25.96 1.55 2.34
N GLU A 126 27.05 0.87 1.96
CA GLU A 126 28.03 0.34 2.90
C GLU A 126 28.72 1.43 3.70
N GLU A 127 29.15 2.52 3.04
CA GLU A 127 29.78 3.68 3.71
C GLU A 127 28.79 4.35 4.69
N ILE A 128 27.52 4.50 4.31
CA ILE A 128 26.49 5.04 5.20
C ILE A 128 26.30 4.12 6.42
N LEU A 129 26.27 2.80 6.23
CA LEU A 129 26.08 1.83 7.31
C LEU A 129 27.26 1.73 8.27
N GLN A 130 28.49 1.88 7.79
CA GLN A 130 29.69 1.81 8.62
C GLN A 130 29.96 3.11 9.39
N ALA A 131 29.54 4.26 8.86
CA ALA A 131 29.81 5.55 9.49
C ALA A 131 29.00 5.74 10.78
N PRO A 132 29.50 6.47 11.78
CA PRO A 132 28.68 6.91 12.91
C PRO A 132 27.48 7.74 12.43
N PHE A 133 26.31 7.46 13.00
CA PHE A 133 25.07 8.18 12.69
C PHE A 133 24.25 8.35 13.96
N SER A 134 24.11 9.58 14.39
CA SER A 134 23.44 9.95 15.63
C SER A 134 21.98 10.35 15.39
N GLU A 135 21.25 10.58 16.47
CA GLU A 135 19.93 11.22 16.42
C GLU A 135 20.01 12.65 15.85
N GLU A 136 21.09 13.38 16.11
CA GLU A 136 21.30 14.71 15.54
C GLU A 136 21.51 14.68 14.04
N ASP A 137 22.23 13.66 13.52
CA ASP A 137 22.34 13.44 12.07
C ASP A 137 20.95 13.21 11.46
N ALA A 138 20.10 12.41 12.12
CA ALA A 138 18.74 12.17 11.66
C ALA A 138 17.86 13.43 11.74
N ARG A 139 18.00 14.24 12.78
CA ARG A 139 17.34 15.55 12.91
C ARG A 139 17.74 16.49 11.77
N LEU A 140 19.03 16.52 11.42
CA LEU A 140 19.53 17.32 10.29
C LEU A 140 18.94 16.86 8.96
N VAL A 141 18.81 15.53 8.75
CA VAL A 141 18.14 14.97 7.56
C VAL A 141 16.72 15.52 7.44
N TYR A 142 15.91 15.42 8.50
CA TYR A 142 14.53 15.92 8.50
C TYR A 142 14.44 17.44 8.35
N ALA A 143 15.33 18.19 8.99
CA ALA A 143 15.35 19.63 8.83
C ALA A 143 15.58 20.03 7.37
N ARG A 144 16.60 19.46 6.73
CA ARG A 144 16.95 19.77 5.34
C ARG A 144 15.91 19.30 4.34
N GLU A 145 15.32 18.12 4.55
CA GLU A 145 14.17 17.63 3.77
C GLU A 145 13.01 18.65 3.75
N HIS A 146 12.83 19.37 4.86
CA HIS A 146 11.79 20.40 5.02
C HIS A 146 12.28 21.83 4.66
N GLY A 147 13.51 21.97 4.14
CA GLY A 147 14.05 23.24 3.69
C GLY A 147 14.63 24.11 4.80
N PHE A 148 15.01 23.53 5.94
CA PHE A 148 15.63 24.21 7.05
C PHE A 148 17.09 23.79 7.22
N ASP A 149 17.94 24.71 7.68
CA ASP A 149 19.36 24.43 7.91
C ASP A 149 19.61 23.71 9.23
N SER A 150 18.71 23.86 10.20
CA SER A 150 18.81 23.23 11.51
C SER A 150 17.48 22.64 11.98
N TRP A 151 17.56 21.71 12.94
CA TRP A 151 16.39 21.17 13.64
C TRP A 151 15.64 22.26 14.43
N ASP A 152 16.35 23.19 15.02
CA ASP A 152 15.74 24.24 15.84
C ASP A 152 14.89 25.17 15.00
N ASP A 153 15.33 25.52 13.79
CA ASP A 153 14.56 26.33 12.84
C ASP A 153 13.27 25.60 12.40
N LEU A 154 13.38 24.30 12.13
CA LEU A 154 12.21 23.46 11.79
C LEU A 154 11.24 23.39 12.96
N ALA A 155 11.74 23.12 14.18
CA ALA A 155 10.93 23.02 15.38
C ALA A 155 10.23 24.35 15.73
N GLU A 156 10.94 25.46 15.60
CA GLU A 156 10.35 26.81 15.78
C GLU A 156 9.22 27.05 14.77
N ARG A 157 9.44 26.69 13.50
CA ARG A 157 8.40 26.83 12.46
C ARG A 157 7.16 26.00 12.77
N ILE A 158 7.33 24.75 13.20
CA ILE A 158 6.22 23.86 13.56
C ILE A 158 5.45 24.43 14.76
N ASN A 159 6.17 24.85 15.82
CA ASN A 159 5.57 25.43 17.00
C ASN A 159 4.78 26.71 16.70
N ARG A 160 5.31 27.56 15.80
CA ARG A 160 4.60 28.77 15.35
C ARG A 160 3.32 28.43 14.58
N LEU A 161 3.34 27.41 13.71
CA LEU A 161 2.14 26.95 13.01
C LEU A 161 1.10 26.34 13.95
N ALA A 162 1.54 25.69 15.04
CA ALA A 162 0.66 25.13 16.06
C ALA A 162 0.00 26.20 16.93
N SER A 163 0.73 27.27 17.25
CA SER A 163 0.30 28.30 18.20
C SER A 163 -0.44 29.48 17.54
N ASP A 164 -0.17 29.77 16.26
CA ASP A 164 -0.79 30.89 15.54
C ASP A 164 -1.44 30.43 14.23
N PRO A 165 -2.78 30.32 14.18
CA PRO A 165 -3.51 30.00 12.96
C PRO A 165 -3.24 30.98 11.79
N ARG A 166 -2.83 32.24 12.10
CA ARG A 166 -2.50 33.23 11.07
C ARG A 166 -1.15 32.95 10.40
N ALA A 167 -0.26 32.25 11.09
CA ALA A 167 1.01 31.83 10.51
C ALA A 167 0.83 30.92 9.28
N ALA A 168 -0.33 30.23 9.18
CA ALA A 168 -0.71 29.38 8.05
C ALA A 168 -1.36 30.19 6.90
N ALA A 169 -1.90 31.38 7.18
CA ALA A 169 -2.70 32.13 6.20
C ALA A 169 -1.90 32.62 4.96
N GLY A 170 -0.57 32.72 5.09
CA GLY A 170 0.34 33.06 3.99
C GLY A 170 0.92 31.84 3.24
N GLU A 171 0.52 30.62 3.59
CA GLU A 171 1.04 29.38 3.03
C GLU A 171 -0.04 28.67 2.19
N PRO A 172 -0.06 28.83 0.86
CA PRO A 172 -1.11 28.28 0.02
C PRO A 172 -1.26 26.76 0.13
N PHE A 173 -0.16 26.02 0.29
CA PHE A 173 -0.19 24.57 0.46
C PHE A 173 -0.88 24.16 1.77
N LEU A 174 -0.57 24.85 2.88
CA LEU A 174 -1.19 24.57 4.17
C LEU A 174 -2.68 24.95 4.16
N ALA A 175 -3.05 26.07 3.52
CA ALA A 175 -4.45 26.43 3.33
C ALA A 175 -5.22 25.39 2.51
N ALA A 176 -4.61 24.88 1.43
CA ALA A 176 -5.21 23.81 0.62
C ALA A 176 -5.33 22.49 1.42
N PHE A 177 -4.33 22.13 2.22
CA PHE A 177 -4.41 20.97 3.12
C PHE A 177 -5.54 21.11 4.14
N GLN A 178 -5.70 22.29 4.77
CA GLN A 178 -6.79 22.58 5.70
C GLN A 178 -8.17 22.50 5.02
N ALA A 179 -8.28 23.02 3.78
CA ALA A 179 -9.50 22.90 2.99
C ALA A 179 -9.84 21.43 2.65
N LEU A 180 -8.82 20.60 2.35
CA LEU A 180 -8.99 19.16 2.18
C LEU A 180 -9.48 18.48 3.48
N GLN A 181 -8.92 18.82 4.63
CA GLN A 181 -9.35 18.30 5.94
C GLN A 181 -10.80 18.70 6.27
N ALA A 182 -11.16 19.97 5.97
CA ALA A 182 -12.51 20.48 6.15
C ALA A 182 -13.51 19.97 5.10
N ARG A 183 -13.04 19.29 4.06
CA ARG A 183 -13.82 18.84 2.90
C ARG A 183 -14.49 20.00 2.16
N ASP A 184 -13.83 21.14 2.12
CA ASP A 184 -14.30 22.34 1.43
C ASP A 184 -13.83 22.36 -0.03
N VAL A 185 -14.62 21.77 -0.90
CA VAL A 185 -14.35 21.67 -2.35
C VAL A 185 -14.21 23.06 -2.99
N ALA A 186 -15.01 24.04 -2.55
CA ALA A 186 -14.98 25.38 -3.12
C ALA A 186 -13.66 26.08 -2.78
N ALA A 187 -13.20 25.98 -1.53
CA ALA A 187 -11.93 26.53 -1.12
C ALA A 187 -10.75 25.85 -1.85
N VAL A 188 -10.78 24.53 -2.03
CA VAL A 188 -9.75 23.80 -2.79
C VAL A 188 -9.67 24.32 -4.23
N LYS A 189 -10.79 24.45 -4.93
CA LYS A 189 -10.85 24.99 -6.31
C LYS A 189 -10.30 26.41 -6.37
N ALA A 190 -10.77 27.28 -5.49
CA ALA A 190 -10.32 28.68 -5.47
C ALA A 190 -8.82 28.83 -5.17
N LEU A 191 -8.27 27.95 -4.34
CA LEU A 191 -6.82 27.93 -4.05
C LEU A 191 -6.01 27.43 -5.24
N LEU A 192 -6.46 26.38 -5.94
CA LEU A 192 -5.81 25.87 -7.15
C LEU A 192 -5.83 26.87 -8.29
N GLU A 193 -6.94 27.58 -8.49
CA GLU A 193 -7.05 28.65 -9.50
C GLU A 193 -6.07 29.81 -9.26
N ARG A 194 -5.91 30.22 -7.98
CA ARG A 194 -4.98 31.30 -7.60
C ARG A 194 -3.53 30.85 -7.55
N ASN A 195 -3.28 29.58 -7.30
CA ASN A 195 -1.96 29.01 -7.08
C ASN A 195 -1.79 27.68 -7.85
N PRO A 196 -1.69 27.72 -9.19
CA PRO A 196 -1.59 26.49 -10.01
C PRO A 196 -0.40 25.59 -9.65
N GLN A 197 0.67 26.17 -9.08
CA GLN A 197 1.86 25.43 -8.61
C GLN A 197 1.56 24.45 -7.49
N LEU A 198 0.44 24.59 -6.77
CA LEU A 198 0.04 23.69 -5.69
C LEU A 198 -0.10 22.22 -6.12
N THR A 199 -0.39 22.00 -7.41
CA THR A 199 -0.46 20.64 -7.96
C THR A 199 0.90 19.91 -7.97
N LYS A 200 2.00 20.66 -7.84
CA LYS A 200 3.39 20.14 -7.85
C LYS A 200 4.09 20.29 -6.52
N GLU A 201 3.53 21.09 -5.61
CA GLU A 201 4.11 21.28 -4.28
C GLU A 201 3.91 20.04 -3.41
N ARG A 202 4.83 19.86 -2.45
CA ARG A 202 4.87 18.70 -1.57
C ARG A 202 4.83 19.13 -0.11
N GLY A 203 4.06 18.38 0.66
CA GLY A 203 4.02 18.50 2.11
C GLY A 203 4.94 17.48 2.80
N THR A 204 4.74 17.30 4.08
CA THR A 204 5.47 16.32 4.89
C THR A 204 5.43 14.92 4.26
N ASN A 205 6.55 14.21 4.28
CA ASN A 205 6.78 12.92 3.61
C ASN A 205 6.67 13.00 2.07
N GLY A 206 6.87 14.17 1.48
CA GLY A 206 6.78 14.35 0.05
C GLY A 206 5.37 14.17 -0.54
N ASN A 207 4.33 14.14 0.30
CA ASN A 207 2.98 13.98 -0.19
C ASN A 207 2.51 15.20 -1.00
N THR A 208 2.01 14.97 -2.19
CA THR A 208 1.28 15.98 -2.96
C THR A 208 -0.13 16.20 -2.39
N LEU A 209 -0.80 17.28 -2.79
CA LEU A 209 -2.21 17.46 -2.41
C LEU A 209 -3.10 16.32 -2.92
N LEU A 210 -2.75 15.69 -4.04
CA LEU A 210 -3.49 14.53 -4.55
C LEU A 210 -3.33 13.30 -3.65
N ASN A 211 -2.11 12.97 -3.20
CA ASN A 211 -1.89 11.91 -2.20
C ASN A 211 -2.68 12.18 -0.92
N LEU A 212 -2.65 13.44 -0.46
CA LEU A 212 -3.36 13.85 0.76
C LEU A 212 -4.88 13.79 0.60
N ALA A 213 -5.43 14.22 -0.53
CA ALA A 213 -6.87 14.14 -0.81
C ALA A 213 -7.37 12.70 -0.75
N VAL A 214 -6.66 11.76 -1.38
CA VAL A 214 -6.99 10.33 -1.30
C VAL A 214 -6.89 9.82 0.13
N SER A 215 -5.85 10.20 0.87
CA SER A 215 -5.68 9.75 2.28
C SER A 215 -6.79 10.28 3.19
N LEU A 216 -7.08 11.58 3.12
CA LEU A 216 -8.04 12.25 4.01
C LEU A 216 -9.49 11.85 3.73
N THR A 217 -9.79 11.40 2.52
CA THR A 217 -11.14 10.97 2.12
C THR A 217 -11.41 9.48 2.33
N ALA A 218 -10.44 8.73 2.86
CA ALA A 218 -10.55 7.29 3.08
C ALA A 218 -11.77 6.84 3.90
N LYS A 219 -12.25 7.69 4.81
CA LYS A 219 -13.45 7.44 5.63
C LYS A 219 -14.63 8.37 5.27
N ALA A 220 -14.53 9.07 4.14
CA ALA A 220 -15.61 9.94 3.66
C ALA A 220 -16.61 9.16 2.80
N ASP A 221 -17.81 9.74 2.65
CA ASP A 221 -18.75 9.23 1.66
C ASP A 221 -18.15 9.31 0.26
N ARG A 222 -18.52 8.37 -0.60
CA ARG A 222 -18.03 8.26 -1.98
C ARG A 222 -18.07 9.58 -2.76
N SER A 223 -19.21 10.27 -2.70
CA SER A 223 -19.41 11.54 -3.42
C SER A 223 -18.46 12.63 -2.94
N VAL A 224 -18.19 12.69 -1.65
CA VAL A 224 -17.25 13.65 -1.03
C VAL A 224 -15.83 13.32 -1.44
N GLY A 225 -15.43 12.04 -1.41
CA GLY A 225 -14.10 11.61 -1.83
C GLY A 225 -13.80 12.03 -3.27
N MET A 226 -14.71 11.72 -4.17
CA MET A 226 -14.57 12.08 -5.59
C MET A 226 -14.54 13.59 -5.82
N ALA A 227 -15.39 14.35 -5.12
CA ALA A 227 -15.44 15.80 -5.22
C ALA A 227 -14.14 16.49 -4.74
N MET A 228 -13.36 15.87 -3.86
CA MET A 228 -12.07 16.38 -3.39
C MET A 228 -10.91 16.01 -4.33
N ILE A 229 -10.96 14.86 -4.99
CA ILE A 229 -9.89 14.36 -5.87
C ILE A 229 -9.98 14.99 -7.26
N GLN A 230 -11.18 15.08 -7.83
CA GLN A 230 -11.40 15.55 -9.21
C GLN A 230 -10.81 16.95 -9.48
N PRO A 231 -11.00 17.98 -8.63
CA PRO A 231 -10.43 19.30 -8.88
C PRO A 231 -8.91 19.34 -8.98
N LEU A 232 -8.21 18.46 -8.25
CA LEU A 232 -6.76 18.35 -8.31
C LEU A 232 -6.31 17.76 -9.65
N LEU A 233 -7.02 16.75 -10.13
CA LEU A 233 -6.77 16.14 -11.44
C LEU A 233 -7.07 17.13 -12.57
N ASP A 234 -8.18 17.87 -12.50
CA ASP A 234 -8.57 18.90 -13.46
C ASP A 234 -7.54 20.03 -13.52
N ALA A 235 -6.94 20.38 -12.36
CA ALA A 235 -5.88 21.39 -12.27
C ALA A 235 -4.51 20.86 -12.74
N GLY A 236 -4.42 19.58 -13.19
CA GLY A 236 -3.20 18.99 -13.76
C GLY A 236 -2.25 18.42 -12.73
N ALA A 237 -2.74 17.99 -11.56
CA ALA A 237 -1.94 17.19 -10.63
C ALA A 237 -1.46 15.89 -11.32
N ASP A 238 -0.20 15.55 -11.16
CA ASP A 238 0.35 14.30 -11.72
C ASP A 238 -0.18 13.12 -10.92
N VAL A 239 -1.01 12.30 -11.56
CA VAL A 239 -1.63 11.10 -10.98
C VAL A 239 -0.60 10.05 -10.56
N ASN A 240 0.62 10.12 -11.10
CA ASN A 240 1.72 9.20 -10.83
C ASN A 240 2.82 9.81 -9.96
N ASP A 241 2.59 10.99 -9.40
CA ASP A 241 3.58 11.59 -8.52
C ASP A 241 3.69 10.79 -7.21
N VAL A 242 4.94 10.52 -6.80
CA VAL A 242 5.22 9.68 -5.64
C VAL A 242 5.63 10.54 -4.45
N ASN A 243 5.27 10.11 -3.26
CA ASN A 243 5.85 10.66 -2.04
C ASN A 243 7.26 10.10 -1.79
N ASP A 244 7.91 10.52 -0.71
CA ASP A 244 9.29 10.10 -0.35
C ASP A 244 9.45 8.59 -0.12
N ARG A 245 8.35 7.85 -0.06
CA ARG A 245 8.33 6.39 0.07
C ARG A 245 7.97 5.66 -1.21
N GLY A 246 7.90 6.38 -2.33
CA GLY A 246 7.49 5.82 -3.62
C GLY A 246 5.99 5.57 -3.75
N TRP A 247 5.15 6.05 -2.82
CA TRP A 247 3.69 5.85 -2.90
C TRP A 247 3.05 6.83 -3.87
N THR A 248 2.38 6.29 -4.88
CA THR A 248 1.48 7.04 -5.74
C THR A 248 0.12 7.25 -5.06
N PRO A 249 -0.74 8.15 -5.56
CA PRO A 249 -2.14 8.23 -5.13
C PRO A 249 -2.89 6.90 -5.25
N LEU A 250 -2.57 6.07 -6.26
CA LEU A 250 -3.19 4.75 -6.43
C LEU A 250 -2.79 3.75 -5.34
N HIS A 251 -1.54 3.78 -4.85
CA HIS A 251 -1.15 3.01 -3.68
C HIS A 251 -1.94 3.43 -2.44
N GLN A 252 -2.16 4.74 -2.26
CA GLN A 252 -2.94 5.26 -1.14
C GLN A 252 -4.40 4.80 -1.21
N ALA A 253 -5.00 4.82 -2.40
CA ALA A 253 -6.36 4.32 -2.62
C ALA A 253 -6.45 2.80 -2.33
N ALA A 254 -5.46 2.03 -2.80
CA ALA A 254 -5.35 0.60 -2.56
C ALA A 254 -5.21 0.26 -1.06
N TYR A 255 -4.36 0.98 -0.34
CA TYR A 255 -4.16 0.83 1.11
C TYR A 255 -5.41 1.16 1.92
N SER A 256 -6.17 2.17 1.49
CA SER A 256 -7.33 2.68 2.21
C SER A 256 -8.67 2.04 1.73
N ASN A 257 -8.63 1.03 0.88
CA ASN A 257 -9.80 0.35 0.29
C ASN A 257 -10.77 1.31 -0.40
N GLN A 258 -10.26 2.25 -1.17
CA GLN A 258 -11.07 3.25 -1.87
C GLN A 258 -11.22 2.86 -3.36
N ARG A 259 -12.13 1.92 -3.64
CA ARG A 259 -12.38 1.41 -4.99
C ARG A 259 -12.67 2.51 -6.01
N ASP A 260 -13.53 3.47 -5.65
CA ASP A 260 -13.93 4.53 -6.58
C ASP A 260 -12.83 5.55 -6.84
N ALA A 261 -12.05 5.90 -5.82
CA ALA A 261 -10.86 6.73 -5.98
C ALA A 261 -9.82 6.01 -6.86
N ALA A 262 -9.62 4.70 -6.65
CA ALA A 262 -8.75 3.90 -7.50
C ALA A 262 -9.23 3.90 -8.96
N GLU A 263 -10.53 3.71 -9.21
CA GLU A 263 -11.10 3.75 -10.56
C GLU A 263 -10.92 5.13 -11.23
N LEU A 264 -11.13 6.22 -10.50
CA LEU A 264 -10.89 7.57 -11.01
C LEU A 264 -9.42 7.78 -11.36
N LEU A 265 -8.51 7.40 -10.47
CA LEU A 265 -7.07 7.52 -10.71
C LEU A 265 -6.61 6.68 -11.92
N ILE A 266 -7.12 5.45 -12.07
CA ILE A 266 -6.85 4.59 -13.23
C ILE A 266 -7.33 5.27 -14.52
N ARG A 267 -8.54 5.80 -14.55
CA ARG A 267 -9.08 6.53 -15.70
C ARG A 267 -8.28 7.79 -16.02
N SER A 268 -7.66 8.39 -15.02
CA SER A 268 -6.77 9.55 -15.15
C SER A 268 -5.33 9.19 -15.53
N GLY A 269 -5.03 7.90 -15.77
CA GLY A 269 -3.73 7.42 -16.24
C GLY A 269 -2.77 7.01 -15.13
N ALA A 270 -3.27 6.54 -13.98
CA ALA A 270 -2.43 6.01 -12.92
C ALA A 270 -1.65 4.76 -13.40
N ASP A 271 -0.39 4.69 -13.01
CA ASP A 271 0.49 3.54 -13.27
C ASP A 271 0.15 2.40 -12.29
N LEU A 272 -0.38 1.31 -12.85
CA LEU A 272 -0.79 0.11 -12.11
C LEU A 272 0.39 -0.74 -11.64
N ASP A 273 1.55 -0.57 -12.27
CA ASP A 273 2.76 -1.35 -12.03
C ASP A 273 3.81 -0.56 -11.21
N ALA A 274 3.45 0.63 -10.72
CA ALA A 274 4.32 1.39 -9.85
C ALA A 274 4.67 0.59 -8.59
N ASP A 275 5.97 0.42 -8.30
CA ASP A 275 6.44 -0.28 -7.12
C ASP A 275 6.60 0.67 -5.93
N ALA A 276 6.19 0.23 -4.74
CA ALA A 276 6.46 0.90 -3.47
C ALA A 276 6.72 -0.13 -2.36
N HIS A 277 7.61 0.20 -1.43
CA HIS A 277 7.94 -0.66 -0.27
C HIS A 277 8.38 -2.09 -0.64
N GLY A 278 9.23 -2.21 -1.63
CA GLY A 278 9.79 -3.48 -2.08
C GLY A 278 9.54 -3.74 -3.57
N ALA A 279 10.30 -4.63 -4.15
CA ALA A 279 10.14 -5.02 -5.53
C ALA A 279 8.81 -5.76 -5.74
N GLY A 280 7.94 -5.21 -6.58
CA GLY A 280 6.60 -5.75 -6.82
C GLY A 280 5.54 -5.35 -5.78
N GLY A 281 5.81 -4.32 -4.96
CA GLY A 281 4.81 -3.71 -4.07
C GLY A 281 3.86 -2.79 -4.83
N THR A 282 3.19 -3.31 -5.87
CA THR A 282 2.23 -2.57 -6.69
C THR A 282 0.93 -2.27 -5.94
N PRO A 283 0.09 -1.33 -6.41
CA PRO A 283 -1.22 -1.08 -5.80
C PRO A 283 -2.07 -2.35 -5.61
N LEU A 284 -2.05 -3.28 -6.58
CA LEU A 284 -2.75 -4.57 -6.46
C LEU A 284 -2.21 -5.38 -5.27
N ILE A 285 -0.88 -5.50 -5.15
CA ILE A 285 -0.26 -6.23 -4.04
C ILE A 285 -0.58 -5.58 -2.70
N VAL A 286 -0.60 -4.25 -2.63
CA VAL A 286 -1.02 -3.51 -1.41
C VAL A 286 -2.47 -3.84 -1.04
N ALA A 287 -3.41 -3.76 -1.98
CA ALA A 287 -4.81 -4.10 -1.73
C ALA A 287 -4.99 -5.54 -1.24
N LEU A 288 -4.33 -6.50 -1.89
CA LEU A 288 -4.37 -7.92 -1.53
C LEU A 288 -3.72 -8.19 -0.17
N PHE A 289 -2.58 -7.55 0.14
CA PHE A 289 -1.91 -7.71 1.43
C PHE A 289 -2.84 -7.30 2.59
N TRP A 290 -3.60 -6.23 2.41
CA TRP A 290 -4.55 -5.76 3.43
C TRP A 290 -5.94 -6.41 3.33
N GLY A 291 -6.17 -7.31 2.38
CA GLY A 291 -7.45 -8.01 2.20
C GLY A 291 -8.60 -7.10 1.73
N HIS A 292 -8.28 -6.07 0.97
CA HIS A 292 -9.23 -5.11 0.40
C HIS A 292 -9.80 -5.64 -0.91
N ARG A 293 -10.76 -6.57 -0.78
CA ARG A 293 -11.32 -7.36 -1.87
C ARG A 293 -11.80 -6.50 -3.05
N GLU A 294 -12.65 -5.52 -2.79
CA GLU A 294 -13.28 -4.71 -3.85
C GLU A 294 -12.26 -3.90 -4.67
N THR A 295 -11.28 -3.31 -3.98
CA THR A 295 -10.20 -2.57 -4.63
C THR A 295 -9.23 -3.51 -5.34
N ALA A 296 -8.96 -4.69 -4.76
CA ALA A 296 -8.12 -5.70 -5.39
C ALA A 296 -8.76 -6.27 -6.66
N ASP A 297 -10.07 -6.51 -6.68
CA ASP A 297 -10.81 -6.97 -7.86
C ASP A 297 -10.71 -5.93 -8.99
N LEU A 298 -11.00 -4.67 -8.69
CA LEU A 298 -10.85 -3.58 -9.65
C LEU A 298 -9.42 -3.53 -10.22
N LEU A 299 -8.41 -3.55 -9.35
CA LEU A 299 -7.02 -3.49 -9.78
C LEU A 299 -6.61 -4.74 -10.57
N GLY A 300 -7.13 -5.91 -10.20
CA GLY A 300 -6.92 -7.18 -10.91
C GLY A 300 -7.49 -7.19 -12.32
N ASP A 301 -8.62 -6.48 -12.55
CA ASP A 301 -9.23 -6.35 -13.88
C ASP A 301 -8.37 -5.49 -14.83
N TYR A 302 -7.61 -4.53 -14.28
CA TYR A 302 -6.77 -3.61 -15.06
C TYR A 302 -5.28 -3.97 -15.06
N SER A 303 -4.79 -4.63 -14.00
CA SER A 303 -3.38 -4.98 -13.85
C SER A 303 -3.09 -6.36 -14.44
N PHE A 304 -1.87 -6.53 -14.92
CA PHE A 304 -1.36 -7.87 -15.10
C PHE A 304 -1.04 -8.46 -13.71
N ALA A 305 -1.84 -9.44 -13.28
CA ALA A 305 -1.52 -10.24 -12.11
C ALA A 305 -0.27 -11.09 -12.41
N PRO A 306 0.85 -10.87 -11.69
CA PRO A 306 2.04 -11.69 -11.89
C PRO A 306 1.69 -13.16 -11.62
N GLY A 307 2.35 -14.09 -12.30
CA GLY A 307 2.21 -15.55 -12.11
C GLY A 307 2.66 -16.00 -10.70
N ASN A 308 1.98 -15.52 -9.70
CA ASN A 308 2.29 -15.59 -8.28
C ASN A 308 1.07 -16.19 -7.57
N LEU A 309 1.28 -17.32 -6.92
CA LEU A 309 0.20 -18.09 -6.26
C LEU A 309 -0.59 -17.24 -5.25
N ARG A 310 0.08 -16.37 -4.47
CA ARG A 310 -0.58 -15.48 -3.51
C ARG A 310 -1.55 -14.52 -4.19
N VAL A 311 -1.13 -13.96 -5.32
CA VAL A 311 -1.96 -13.03 -6.09
C VAL A 311 -3.16 -13.76 -6.67
N ALA A 312 -2.93 -14.92 -7.31
CA ALA A 312 -4.01 -15.74 -7.86
C ALA A 312 -5.02 -16.14 -6.77
N ALA A 313 -4.53 -16.57 -5.61
CA ALA A 313 -5.34 -16.97 -4.46
C ALA A 313 -6.11 -15.78 -3.86
N GLY A 314 -5.45 -14.64 -3.67
CA GLY A 314 -6.05 -13.41 -3.12
C GLY A 314 -7.12 -12.80 -4.04
N LEU A 315 -6.97 -12.94 -5.36
CA LEU A 315 -7.99 -12.58 -6.34
C LEU A 315 -9.11 -13.64 -6.47
N GLY A 316 -8.90 -14.86 -5.96
CA GLY A 316 -9.80 -15.98 -6.21
C GLY A 316 -9.80 -16.42 -7.69
N ASN A 317 -8.78 -16.06 -8.44
CA ASN A 317 -8.67 -16.36 -9.86
C ASN A 317 -8.19 -17.80 -10.07
N ARG A 318 -9.14 -18.69 -10.35
CA ARG A 318 -8.89 -20.13 -10.51
C ARG A 318 -7.97 -20.43 -11.68
N GLU A 319 -8.09 -19.71 -12.77
CA GLU A 319 -7.28 -19.92 -13.97
C GLU A 319 -5.80 -19.59 -13.69
N LEU A 320 -5.51 -18.42 -13.12
CA LEU A 320 -4.17 -18.05 -12.70
C LEU A 320 -3.61 -19.00 -11.62
N LEU A 321 -4.48 -19.48 -10.73
CA LEU A 321 -4.09 -20.41 -9.68
C LEU A 321 -3.67 -21.76 -10.27
N GLU A 322 -4.43 -22.34 -11.22
CA GLU A 322 -4.06 -23.60 -11.85
C GLU A 322 -2.77 -23.50 -12.70
N GLN A 323 -2.46 -22.34 -13.26
CA GLN A 323 -1.19 -22.11 -13.97
C GLN A 323 0.05 -22.20 -13.04
N CYS A 324 -0.15 -22.09 -11.73
CA CYS A 324 0.92 -22.26 -10.74
C CYS A 324 1.25 -23.73 -10.44
N PHE A 325 0.48 -24.69 -10.98
CA PHE A 325 0.67 -26.12 -10.72
C PHE A 325 1.06 -26.88 -11.99
N SER A 326 1.93 -27.89 -11.82
CA SER A 326 2.27 -28.82 -12.89
C SER A 326 1.15 -29.86 -13.12
N ALA A 327 1.30 -30.69 -14.15
CA ALA A 327 0.40 -31.81 -14.40
C ALA A 327 0.35 -32.83 -13.21
N GLU A 328 1.45 -32.93 -12.45
CA GLU A 328 1.55 -33.77 -11.23
C GLU A 328 0.98 -33.06 -9.99
N GLN A 329 0.30 -31.92 -10.17
CA GLN A 329 -0.32 -31.15 -9.08
C GLN A 329 0.66 -30.56 -8.05
N LYS A 330 1.93 -30.39 -8.43
CA LYS A 330 2.97 -29.74 -7.62
C LYS A 330 3.13 -28.30 -8.09
N LEU A 331 3.55 -27.40 -7.17
CA LEU A 331 3.91 -26.06 -7.55
C LEU A 331 5.04 -26.05 -8.58
N THR A 332 4.91 -25.21 -9.61
CA THR A 332 5.98 -24.99 -10.58
C THR A 332 7.13 -24.22 -9.95
N ALA A 333 8.33 -24.35 -10.49
CA ALA A 333 9.49 -23.59 -10.03
C ALA A 333 9.25 -22.06 -10.20
N GLU A 334 8.54 -21.66 -11.27
CA GLU A 334 8.17 -20.28 -11.52
C GLU A 334 7.23 -19.74 -10.43
N ALA A 335 6.20 -20.52 -10.02
CA ALA A 335 5.30 -20.12 -8.94
C ALA A 335 6.02 -19.95 -7.60
N CYS A 336 7.04 -20.79 -7.33
CA CYS A 336 7.87 -20.66 -6.13
C CYS A 336 8.84 -19.48 -6.20
N ALA A 337 9.34 -19.12 -7.38
CA ALA A 337 10.29 -18.03 -7.60
C ALA A 337 9.61 -16.68 -7.76
N ALA A 338 8.40 -16.62 -8.35
CA ALA A 338 7.67 -15.38 -8.62
C ALA A 338 7.02 -14.84 -7.35
N ARG A 339 7.79 -14.09 -6.59
CA ARG A 339 7.42 -13.59 -5.27
C ARG A 339 7.44 -12.06 -5.26
N GLY A 340 6.39 -11.41 -5.80
CA GLY A 340 6.15 -9.98 -5.58
C GLY A 340 6.12 -9.69 -4.08
N PHE A 341 6.82 -8.65 -3.65
CA PHE A 341 7.05 -8.36 -2.25
C PHE A 341 6.56 -6.97 -1.89
N TYR A 342 5.69 -6.88 -0.91
CA TYR A 342 5.28 -5.64 -0.26
C TYR A 342 5.73 -5.67 1.19
N ARG A 343 6.53 -4.67 1.59
CA ARG A 343 6.94 -4.48 2.98
C ARG A 343 6.07 -3.41 3.62
N PRO A 344 5.15 -3.76 4.53
CA PRO A 344 4.42 -2.77 5.31
C PRO A 344 5.39 -1.91 6.13
N HIS A 345 5.21 -0.60 6.12
CA HIS A 345 6.15 0.31 6.76
C HIS A 345 5.96 0.47 8.28
N SER A 346 4.88 -0.03 8.85
CA SER A 346 4.53 0.19 10.26
C SER A 346 4.85 -1.02 11.11
N GLY A 347 6.13 -1.18 11.49
CA GLY A 347 6.52 -2.12 12.55
C GLY A 347 6.37 -3.60 12.23
N PHE A 348 6.09 -3.99 11.00
CA PHE A 348 6.17 -5.39 10.60
C PHE A 348 7.64 -5.83 10.54
N PRO A 349 7.98 -7.05 10.99
CA PRO A 349 9.31 -7.60 10.85
C PRO A 349 9.73 -7.67 9.38
N ASP A 350 11.04 -7.66 9.16
CA ASP A 350 11.58 -7.97 7.84
C ASP A 350 11.19 -9.38 7.44
N TRP A 351 10.48 -9.47 6.32
CA TRP A 351 10.11 -10.75 5.75
C TRP A 351 10.90 -10.98 4.47
N GLN A 352 11.55 -12.13 4.41
CA GLN A 352 12.28 -12.56 3.24
C GLN A 352 11.46 -13.66 2.54
N PRO A 353 11.05 -13.46 1.28
CA PRO A 353 10.33 -14.48 0.55
C PRO A 353 11.23 -15.71 0.35
N SER A 354 10.73 -16.86 0.76
CA SER A 354 11.38 -18.14 0.51
C SER A 354 10.80 -18.80 -0.74
N ALA A 355 11.59 -19.56 -1.48
CA ALA A 355 11.13 -20.41 -2.57
C ALA A 355 10.62 -21.79 -2.09
N ASP A 356 10.54 -22.00 -0.78
CA ASP A 356 9.98 -23.22 -0.20
C ASP A 356 8.50 -23.38 -0.60
N PRO A 357 8.14 -24.46 -1.32
CA PRO A 357 6.78 -24.69 -1.78
C PRO A 357 5.74 -24.70 -0.66
N GLN A 358 6.09 -25.19 0.54
CA GLN A 358 5.17 -25.20 1.66
C GLN A 358 4.84 -23.78 2.13
N GLN A 359 5.84 -22.93 2.30
CA GLN A 359 5.61 -21.53 2.66
C GLN A 359 4.78 -20.79 1.59
N VAL A 360 5.03 -21.08 0.31
CA VAL A 360 4.26 -20.46 -0.80
C VAL A 360 2.79 -20.86 -0.72
N LEU A 361 2.49 -22.13 -0.44
CA LEU A 361 1.11 -22.64 -0.27
C LEU A 361 0.42 -22.01 0.95
N ASP A 362 1.10 -21.97 2.08
CA ASP A 362 0.55 -21.45 3.33
C ASP A 362 0.24 -19.94 3.21
N GLU A 363 1.13 -19.17 2.60
CA GLU A 363 0.87 -17.76 2.30
C GLU A 363 -0.30 -17.57 1.35
N ALA A 364 -0.44 -18.40 0.31
CA ALA A 364 -1.57 -18.33 -0.60
C ALA A 364 -2.89 -18.60 0.11
N LEU A 365 -2.92 -19.57 1.04
CA LEU A 365 -4.10 -19.84 1.87
C LEU A 365 -4.47 -18.64 2.74
N VAL A 366 -3.48 -17.98 3.36
CA VAL A 366 -3.68 -16.76 4.14
C VAL A 366 -4.22 -15.63 3.26
N TRP A 367 -3.68 -15.43 2.05
CA TRP A 367 -4.13 -14.36 1.16
C TRP A 367 -5.53 -14.59 0.62
N ALA A 368 -5.89 -15.85 0.28
CA ALA A 368 -7.26 -16.22 -0.06
C ALA A 368 -8.22 -15.95 1.10
N SER A 369 -7.82 -16.35 2.31
CA SER A 369 -8.67 -16.25 3.51
C SER A 369 -8.96 -14.80 3.89
N LYS A 370 -7.96 -13.92 3.93
CA LYS A 370 -8.18 -12.50 4.25
C LYS A 370 -8.96 -11.75 3.17
N SER A 371 -8.87 -12.21 1.92
CA SER A 371 -9.65 -11.65 0.80
C SER A 371 -11.06 -12.27 0.69
N GLY A 372 -11.37 -13.30 1.49
CA GLY A 372 -12.68 -13.97 1.49
C GLY A 372 -12.92 -14.79 0.22
N ARG A 373 -11.87 -15.48 -0.29
CA ARG A 373 -11.92 -16.30 -1.49
C ARG A 373 -12.13 -17.77 -1.15
N THR A 374 -13.28 -18.07 -0.57
CA THR A 374 -13.61 -19.42 -0.10
C THR A 374 -13.51 -20.46 -1.23
N GLU A 375 -13.82 -20.05 -2.47
CA GLU A 375 -13.84 -20.87 -3.66
C GLU A 375 -12.50 -21.49 -4.09
N VAL A 376 -11.35 -20.99 -3.58
CA VAL A 376 -10.02 -21.52 -3.89
C VAL A 376 -9.35 -22.26 -2.72
N LEU A 377 -9.92 -22.19 -1.52
CA LEU A 377 -9.32 -22.80 -0.31
C LEU A 377 -9.16 -24.29 -0.45
N ALA A 378 -10.19 -25.01 -0.90
CA ALA A 378 -10.15 -26.45 -1.09
C ALA A 378 -9.03 -26.91 -2.04
N ARG A 379 -8.73 -26.10 -3.05
CA ARG A 379 -7.64 -26.35 -4.01
C ARG A 379 -6.27 -26.23 -3.36
N LEU A 380 -6.08 -25.18 -2.52
CA LEU A 380 -4.84 -24.93 -1.83
C LEU A 380 -4.57 -26.00 -0.75
N VAL A 381 -5.60 -26.35 0.03
CA VAL A 381 -5.49 -27.41 1.07
C VAL A 381 -5.18 -28.78 0.43
N ARG A 382 -5.82 -29.12 -0.69
CA ARG A 382 -5.48 -30.35 -1.44
C ARG A 382 -4.05 -30.34 -1.99
N ALA A 383 -3.48 -29.18 -2.24
CA ALA A 383 -2.09 -29.05 -2.66
C ALA A 383 -1.10 -29.11 -1.49
N GLY A 384 -1.59 -29.13 -0.24
CA GLY A 384 -0.77 -29.28 0.96
C GLY A 384 -0.65 -28.04 1.83
N ALA A 385 -1.43 -26.95 1.55
CA ALA A 385 -1.46 -25.79 2.45
C ALA A 385 -1.96 -26.19 3.84
N LEU A 386 -1.29 -25.71 4.88
CA LEU A 386 -1.60 -26.02 6.28
C LEU A 386 -2.54 -24.96 6.86
N LEU A 387 -3.67 -25.41 7.41
CA LEU A 387 -4.73 -24.55 7.93
C LEU A 387 -4.28 -23.65 9.09
N ASP A 388 -3.39 -24.17 9.93
CA ASP A 388 -2.90 -23.50 11.16
C ASP A 388 -1.50 -22.90 11.01
N ALA A 389 -0.93 -22.90 9.80
CA ALA A 389 0.36 -22.24 9.56
C ALA A 389 0.28 -20.73 9.76
N ASP A 390 1.32 -20.17 10.38
CA ASP A 390 1.56 -18.72 10.50
C ASP A 390 2.78 -18.34 9.64
N PRO A 391 2.64 -18.28 8.31
CA PRO A 391 3.76 -18.03 7.42
C PRO A 391 4.30 -16.60 7.51
N TYR A 392 3.44 -15.65 7.87
CA TYR A 392 3.82 -14.25 8.12
C TYR A 392 2.73 -13.51 8.91
N ARG A 393 2.87 -13.49 10.22
CA ARG A 393 2.06 -12.66 11.14
C ARG A 393 0.57 -12.90 11.01
N GLY A 394 0.15 -14.14 11.12
CA GLY A 394 -1.25 -14.55 11.23
C GLY A 394 -1.59 -15.81 10.44
N THR A 395 -2.37 -16.70 11.06
CA THR A 395 -2.97 -17.86 10.40
C THR A 395 -4.09 -17.44 9.45
N ALA A 396 -4.52 -18.38 8.61
CA ALA A 396 -5.67 -18.17 7.71
C ALA A 396 -6.93 -17.75 8.48
N LEU A 397 -7.23 -18.39 9.61
CA LEU A 397 -8.41 -18.08 10.44
C LEU A 397 -8.28 -16.71 11.12
N ILE A 398 -7.11 -16.34 11.62
CA ILE A 398 -6.85 -15.01 12.21
C ILE A 398 -7.09 -13.89 11.18
N TRP A 399 -6.61 -14.07 9.96
CA TRP A 399 -6.81 -13.09 8.91
C TRP A 399 -8.26 -13.02 8.40
N ALA A 400 -8.97 -14.15 8.32
CA ALA A 400 -10.41 -14.19 8.05
C ALA A 400 -11.19 -13.44 9.13
N ALA A 401 -10.82 -13.63 10.40
CA ALA A 401 -11.41 -12.94 11.54
C ALA A 401 -11.14 -11.43 11.51
N SER A 402 -9.91 -11.01 11.22
CA SER A 402 -9.51 -9.60 11.08
C SER A 402 -10.32 -8.86 10.00
N ARG A 403 -10.80 -9.56 8.98
CA ARG A 403 -11.53 -8.99 7.84
C ARG A 403 -13.01 -9.34 7.83
N ASN A 404 -13.52 -9.91 8.92
CA ASN A 404 -14.91 -10.33 9.07
C ASN A 404 -15.40 -11.24 7.92
N ARG A 405 -14.55 -12.18 7.46
CA ARG A 405 -14.86 -13.11 6.38
C ARG A 405 -15.57 -14.34 6.94
N LEU A 406 -16.86 -14.20 7.27
CA LEU A 406 -17.62 -15.22 8.00
C LEU A 406 -17.64 -16.56 7.28
N GLU A 407 -18.00 -16.59 6.00
CA GLU A 407 -18.05 -17.81 5.19
C GLU A 407 -16.68 -18.51 5.13
N THR A 408 -15.62 -17.73 4.97
CA THR A 408 -14.23 -18.26 4.93
C THR A 408 -13.82 -18.82 6.28
N ALA A 409 -14.12 -18.12 7.40
CA ALA A 409 -13.80 -18.59 8.73
C ALA A 409 -14.57 -19.89 9.05
N GLU A 410 -15.84 -19.96 8.69
CA GLU A 410 -16.67 -21.15 8.85
C GLU A 410 -16.10 -22.34 8.04
N TRP A 411 -15.74 -22.09 6.78
CA TRP A 411 -15.13 -23.11 5.93
C TRP A 411 -13.81 -23.63 6.54
N LEU A 412 -12.94 -22.74 7.00
CA LEU A 412 -11.65 -23.11 7.60
C LEU A 412 -11.86 -24.02 8.83
N ILE A 413 -12.78 -23.64 9.71
CA ILE A 413 -13.10 -24.42 10.93
C ILE A 413 -13.71 -25.78 10.56
N ASP A 414 -14.65 -25.83 9.61
CA ASP A 414 -15.26 -27.08 9.13
C ASP A 414 -14.24 -28.06 8.52
N HIS A 415 -13.12 -27.53 8.02
CA HIS A 415 -12.03 -28.32 7.44
C HIS A 415 -10.86 -28.57 8.40
N GLY A 416 -11.02 -28.24 9.68
CA GLY A 416 -10.08 -28.62 10.74
C GLY A 416 -9.11 -27.53 11.21
N ALA A 417 -9.32 -26.26 10.84
CA ALA A 417 -8.56 -25.17 11.44
C ALA A 417 -8.85 -25.07 12.94
N THR A 418 -7.78 -24.95 13.73
CA THR A 418 -7.85 -24.91 15.20
C THR A 418 -8.36 -23.53 15.67
N VAL A 419 -9.57 -23.50 16.21
CA VAL A 419 -10.26 -22.24 16.61
C VAL A 419 -9.43 -21.45 17.63
N ASN A 420 -8.81 -22.14 18.58
CA ASN A 420 -8.03 -21.57 19.69
C ASN A 420 -6.51 -21.53 19.42
N GLN A 421 -6.10 -21.68 18.15
CA GLN A 421 -4.70 -21.59 17.77
C GLN A 421 -4.14 -20.20 18.12
N LYS A 422 -3.11 -20.19 18.97
CA LYS A 422 -2.32 -18.99 19.26
C LYS A 422 -1.30 -18.77 18.14
N ALA A 423 -1.21 -17.55 17.64
CA ALA A 423 -0.28 -17.17 16.60
C ALA A 423 0.17 -15.71 16.75
N SER A 424 0.97 -15.23 15.81
CA SER A 424 1.31 -13.80 15.73
C SER A 424 0.27 -13.03 14.90
N PHE A 425 0.23 -11.68 15.03
CA PHE A 425 -0.59 -10.83 14.18
C PHE A 425 0.01 -9.42 14.10
N GLY A 426 -0.03 -8.83 12.91
CA GLY A 426 0.50 -7.47 12.71
C GLY A 426 1.99 -7.34 13.03
N GLY A 427 2.43 -6.15 13.46
CA GLY A 427 3.81 -5.92 13.90
C GLY A 427 4.13 -6.57 15.26
N PRO A 428 5.40 -6.62 15.67
CA PRO A 428 5.84 -7.26 16.94
C PRO A 428 5.16 -6.68 18.18
N THR A 429 4.69 -5.43 18.11
CA THR A 429 4.00 -4.72 19.19
C THR A 429 2.47 -4.80 19.09
N HIS A 430 1.91 -5.56 18.14
CA HIS A 430 0.48 -5.60 17.90
C HIS A 430 -0.18 -6.89 18.34
N GLY A 431 0.52 -8.02 18.26
CA GLY A 431 -0.05 -9.30 18.67
C GLY A 431 0.97 -10.42 18.66
N GLN A 432 1.14 -11.05 19.83
CA GLN A 432 1.92 -12.26 20.03
C GLN A 432 1.07 -13.20 20.88
N GLY A 433 0.89 -14.43 20.42
CA GLY A 433 0.04 -15.40 21.10
C GLY A 433 -1.45 -15.06 21.07
N VAL A 434 -1.89 -14.32 20.04
CA VAL A 434 -3.32 -13.99 19.85
C VAL A 434 -4.07 -15.13 19.15
N THR A 435 -5.36 -15.26 19.43
CA THR A 435 -6.27 -16.16 18.71
C THR A 435 -7.15 -15.37 17.73
N ALA A 436 -7.89 -16.07 16.88
CA ALA A 436 -8.87 -15.46 15.99
C ALA A 436 -9.91 -14.63 16.76
N LEU A 437 -10.29 -15.06 17.97
CA LEU A 437 -11.25 -14.33 18.83
C LEU A 437 -10.69 -13.00 19.33
N HIS A 438 -9.40 -12.93 19.72
CA HIS A 438 -8.76 -11.66 20.08
C HIS A 438 -8.84 -10.66 18.93
N ILE A 439 -8.53 -11.11 17.70
CA ILE A 439 -8.49 -10.25 16.52
C ILE A 439 -9.90 -9.84 16.06
N ALA A 440 -10.89 -10.72 16.15
CA ALA A 440 -12.28 -10.36 15.91
C ALA A 440 -12.77 -9.32 16.94
N ALA A 441 -12.40 -9.49 18.21
CA ALA A 441 -12.78 -8.62 19.30
C ALA A 441 -12.17 -7.22 19.16
N GLN A 442 -10.86 -7.11 18.93
CA GLN A 442 -10.20 -5.81 18.73
C GLN A 442 -10.71 -5.08 17.48
N SER A 443 -11.14 -5.81 16.46
CA SER A 443 -11.68 -5.25 15.21
C SER A 443 -13.15 -4.85 15.29
N GLY A 444 -13.85 -5.17 16.39
CA GLY A 444 -15.26 -4.88 16.59
C GLY A 444 -16.21 -5.75 15.76
N HIS A 445 -15.75 -6.90 15.28
CA HIS A 445 -16.53 -7.78 14.40
C HIS A 445 -17.44 -8.72 15.18
N LEU A 446 -18.55 -8.18 15.75
CA LEU A 446 -19.46 -8.94 16.59
C LEU A 446 -19.98 -10.23 15.93
N SER A 447 -20.31 -10.21 14.64
CA SER A 447 -20.75 -11.41 13.92
C SER A 447 -19.70 -12.51 13.90
N MET A 448 -18.41 -12.14 13.74
CA MET A 448 -17.28 -13.07 13.79
C MET A 448 -17.07 -13.59 15.21
N VAL A 449 -17.16 -12.73 16.22
CA VAL A 449 -17.09 -13.14 17.64
C VAL A 449 -18.16 -14.18 17.95
N LEU A 450 -19.41 -13.93 17.54
CA LEU A 450 -20.52 -14.87 17.71
C LEU A 450 -20.26 -16.21 16.99
N LEU A 451 -19.72 -16.17 15.78
CA LEU A 451 -19.36 -17.37 15.04
C LEU A 451 -18.30 -18.18 15.78
N LEU A 452 -17.18 -17.53 16.15
CA LEU A 452 -16.05 -18.20 16.80
C LEU A 452 -16.47 -18.83 18.14
N ILE A 453 -17.27 -18.15 18.97
CA ILE A 453 -17.80 -18.67 20.24
C ILE A 453 -18.68 -19.89 19.99
N ARG A 454 -19.61 -19.84 19.04
CA ARG A 454 -20.43 -20.99 18.66
C ARG A 454 -19.58 -22.20 18.18
N ARG A 455 -18.39 -21.92 17.65
CA ARG A 455 -17.44 -22.92 17.17
C ARG A 455 -16.40 -23.33 18.23
N GLY A 456 -16.58 -22.94 19.50
CA GLY A 456 -15.76 -23.37 20.63
C GLY A 456 -14.54 -22.49 20.90
N ALA A 457 -14.58 -21.22 20.53
CA ALA A 457 -13.54 -20.28 20.93
C ALA A 457 -13.58 -20.05 22.44
N ASP A 458 -12.43 -20.16 23.09
CA ASP A 458 -12.24 -19.96 24.51
C ASP A 458 -12.00 -18.47 24.79
N VAL A 459 -12.92 -17.85 25.52
CA VAL A 459 -12.89 -16.44 25.89
C VAL A 459 -11.87 -16.09 26.96
N THR A 460 -11.27 -17.11 27.63
CA THR A 460 -10.32 -16.93 28.74
C THR A 460 -8.86 -17.00 28.31
N ILE A 461 -8.58 -17.34 27.06
CA ILE A 461 -7.21 -17.34 26.55
C ILE A 461 -6.67 -15.91 26.54
N THR A 462 -5.48 -15.72 27.08
CA THR A 462 -4.76 -14.44 27.05
C THR A 462 -3.63 -14.44 26.01
N ASP A 463 -3.39 -13.28 25.40
CA ASP A 463 -2.21 -13.08 24.53
C ASP A 463 -0.89 -13.11 25.32
N ASP A 464 0.23 -13.32 24.61
CA ASP A 464 1.54 -13.46 25.25
C ASP A 464 2.24 -12.13 25.49
N LEU A 465 1.75 -11.02 24.90
CA LEU A 465 2.40 -9.72 24.96
C LEU A 465 1.86 -8.84 26.09
N TYR A 466 0.53 -8.77 26.22
CA TYR A 466 -0.14 -7.91 27.20
C TYR A 466 -0.90 -8.71 28.26
N HIS A 467 -0.95 -10.04 28.13
CA HIS A 467 -1.74 -10.95 28.98
C HIS A 467 -3.22 -10.57 29.03
N ALA A 468 -3.71 -9.98 27.95
CA ALA A 468 -5.11 -9.57 27.80
C ALA A 468 -5.90 -10.67 27.09
N ASP A 469 -7.12 -10.90 27.56
CA ASP A 469 -8.12 -11.76 26.92
C ASP A 469 -8.87 -11.01 25.80
N PRO A 470 -9.74 -11.66 25.03
CA PRO A 470 -10.53 -11.00 23.99
C PRO A 470 -11.40 -9.83 24.48
N GLU A 471 -11.93 -9.88 25.72
CA GLU A 471 -12.67 -8.76 26.34
C GLU A 471 -11.75 -7.55 26.52
N GLY A 472 -10.54 -7.78 27.07
CA GLY A 472 -9.50 -6.76 27.23
C GLY A 472 -9.11 -6.11 25.91
N HIS A 473 -8.90 -6.90 24.85
CA HIS A 473 -8.67 -6.38 23.50
C HIS A 473 -9.81 -5.49 23.01
N ALA A 474 -11.07 -5.95 23.13
CA ALA A 474 -12.24 -5.15 22.75
C ALA A 474 -12.30 -3.82 23.54
N GLY A 475 -12.02 -3.87 24.84
CA GLY A 475 -12.00 -2.69 25.70
C GLY A 475 -10.94 -1.68 25.30
N PHE A 476 -9.69 -2.13 25.08
CA PHE A 476 -8.57 -1.28 24.68
C PHE A 476 -8.82 -0.58 23.33
N PHE A 477 -9.40 -1.30 22.36
CA PHE A 477 -9.70 -0.75 21.04
C PHE A 477 -11.07 -0.05 20.96
N GLY A 478 -11.78 0.13 22.11
CA GLY A 478 -13.04 0.87 22.17
C GLY A 478 -14.23 0.16 21.52
N GLN A 479 -14.19 -1.18 21.39
CA GLN A 479 -15.23 -1.98 20.76
C GLN A 479 -16.33 -2.33 21.77
N ILE A 480 -17.10 -1.34 22.21
CA ILE A 480 -18.03 -1.42 23.34
C ILE A 480 -19.01 -2.58 23.18
N ALA A 481 -19.67 -2.74 22.04
CA ALA A 481 -20.65 -3.79 21.82
C ALA A 481 -20.06 -5.21 21.95
N VAL A 482 -18.84 -5.42 21.46
CA VAL A 482 -18.12 -6.69 21.58
C VAL A 482 -17.67 -6.93 23.02
N ARG A 483 -17.11 -5.92 23.68
CA ARG A 483 -16.72 -5.99 25.09
C ARG A 483 -17.89 -6.39 25.97
N ASP A 484 -19.03 -5.69 25.84
CA ASP A 484 -20.20 -5.92 26.68
C ASP A 484 -20.82 -7.32 26.45
N TYR A 485 -20.76 -7.81 25.19
CA TYR A 485 -21.14 -9.18 24.88
C TYR A 485 -20.22 -10.20 25.55
N LEU A 486 -18.88 -10.06 25.40
CA LEU A 486 -17.91 -10.97 26.02
C LEU A 486 -18.02 -10.95 27.55
N HIS A 487 -18.17 -9.77 28.15
CA HIS A 487 -18.43 -9.63 29.60
C HIS A 487 -19.65 -10.38 30.07
N SER A 488 -20.72 -10.45 29.26
CA SER A 488 -21.95 -11.16 29.60
C SER A 488 -21.79 -12.69 29.66
N LEU A 489 -20.73 -13.22 29.00
CA LEU A 489 -20.43 -14.68 28.99
C LEU A 489 -19.62 -15.12 30.21
N ALA A 490 -18.95 -14.20 30.89
CA ALA A 490 -18.14 -14.47 32.07
C ALA A 490 -18.95 -14.56 33.38
N LYS A 491 -20.27 -14.29 33.28
CA LYS A 491 -21.22 -14.39 34.38
C LYS A 491 -22.00 -15.69 34.28
#